data_14641beb19255213429d9f098e86c13c
#
_entry.id   14641beb19255213429d9f098e86c13c
#
_cell.length_a   1.000
_cell.length_b   1.000
_cell.length_c   1.000
_cell.angle_alpha   90.00
_cell.angle_beta   90.00
_cell.angle_gamma   90.00
#
_symmetry.space_group_name_H-M   'P 1'
#
loop_
_entity.id
_entity.type
_entity.pdbx_description
1 polymer ?
#
loop_
_entity_poly.entity_id
_entity_poly.type
_entity_poly.pdbx_seq_one_letter_code
_entity_poly.pdbx_strand_id
1 'polypeptide(L)'
;MKGVKNEIDKRVREAAATLDITQYLDRKPKALSGGQRQRVAIGRAIVREPKVLLMDEPLSNLDAKLRNQMRAEIIKLRQKINTTFMYVTHDQTEAMTFGDRIVIMKDGVIQQSGTPQELFDHPANLFVAGFIGVPQMNFFDAELVKKDGKYAVALGGIEVVLSEDKQAKLVAKGVEAQAITLGVRPEHIFLKGEQMLKGTVDVSEMMGSAVHLHMNVMSKDAVIIVQTIDLQGSVGERFRYGNEVAFSFGGNECHVFDKDGKNLEF
;
A
#
# COMPACT_ATOMS: atom_id res chain seq x y z
N MET A 1 -5.59 -20.28 47.69
CA MET A 1 -6.57 -19.50 46.90
C MET A 1 -6.33 -17.98 46.91
N LYS A 2 -5.96 -17.33 48.06
CA LYS A 2 -5.69 -15.88 48.11
C LYS A 2 -4.51 -15.46 47.21
N GLY A 3 -3.41 -16.22 47.15
CA GLY A 3 -2.23 -15.88 46.32
C GLY A 3 -2.51 -15.89 44.82
N VAL A 4 -3.30 -16.83 44.34
CA VAL A 4 -3.69 -16.90 42.91
C VAL A 4 -4.59 -15.72 42.49
N LYS A 5 -5.48 -15.29 43.38
CA LYS A 5 -6.34 -14.13 43.12
C LYS A 5 -5.54 -12.83 43.04
N ASN A 6 -4.56 -12.66 43.90
CA ASN A 6 -3.68 -11.49 43.88
C ASN A 6 -2.81 -11.43 42.63
N GLU A 7 -2.31 -12.58 42.17
CA GLU A 7 -1.51 -12.68 40.95
C GLU A 7 -2.36 -12.32 39.70
N ILE A 8 -3.59 -12.83 39.64
CA ILE A 8 -4.54 -12.50 38.56
C ILE A 8 -4.86 -10.98 38.54
N ASP A 9 -5.17 -10.41 39.71
CA ASP A 9 -5.47 -8.96 39.81
C ASP A 9 -4.28 -8.11 39.36
N LYS A 10 -3.06 -8.48 39.76
CA LYS A 10 -1.81 -7.82 39.34
C LYS A 10 -1.68 -7.82 37.81
N ARG A 11 -1.74 -9.00 37.17
CA ARG A 11 -1.63 -9.12 35.68
C ARG A 11 -2.71 -8.36 34.95
N VAL A 12 -3.95 -8.39 35.45
CA VAL A 12 -5.06 -7.62 34.86
C VAL A 12 -4.78 -6.13 34.93
N ARG A 13 -4.29 -5.61 36.08
CA ARG A 13 -3.95 -4.18 36.22
C ARG A 13 -2.77 -3.77 35.35
N GLU A 14 -1.75 -4.61 35.23
CA GLU A 14 -0.60 -4.37 34.33
C GLU A 14 -1.03 -4.31 32.86
N ALA A 15 -1.84 -5.25 32.41
CA ALA A 15 -2.40 -5.23 31.06
C ALA A 15 -3.32 -4.02 30.82
N ALA A 16 -4.14 -3.66 31.83
CA ALA A 16 -5.02 -2.50 31.74
C ALA A 16 -4.24 -1.17 31.71
N ALA A 17 -3.13 -1.06 32.46
CA ALA A 17 -2.26 0.11 32.43
C ALA A 17 -1.54 0.25 31.09
N THR A 18 -1.10 -0.87 30.49
CA THR A 18 -0.46 -0.89 29.17
C THR A 18 -1.39 -0.34 28.08
N LEU A 19 -2.70 -0.59 28.21
CA LEU A 19 -3.74 -0.21 27.23
C LEU A 19 -4.51 1.06 27.62
N ASP A 20 -4.16 1.72 28.74
CA ASP A 20 -4.85 2.91 29.26
C ASP A 20 -6.36 2.67 29.50
N ILE A 21 -6.71 1.55 30.11
CA ILE A 21 -8.10 1.16 30.43
C ILE A 21 -8.33 0.85 31.91
N THR A 22 -7.39 1.18 32.79
CA THR A 22 -7.49 0.89 34.23
C THR A 22 -8.76 1.46 34.85
N GLN A 23 -9.19 2.65 34.42
CA GLN A 23 -10.42 3.32 34.89
C GLN A 23 -11.71 2.62 34.44
N TYR A 24 -11.65 1.61 33.60
CA TYR A 24 -12.79 0.89 33.08
C TYR A 24 -12.92 -0.54 33.61
N LEU A 25 -12.01 -0.99 34.50
CA LEU A 25 -11.97 -2.37 34.98
C LEU A 25 -13.29 -2.82 35.64
N ASP A 26 -14.01 -1.90 36.30
CA ASP A 26 -15.29 -2.20 36.96
C ASP A 26 -16.51 -2.06 36.04
N ARG A 27 -16.31 -1.66 34.78
CA ARG A 27 -17.41 -1.45 33.83
C ARG A 27 -17.73 -2.74 33.05
N LYS A 28 -19.01 -2.95 32.81
CA LYS A 28 -19.46 -4.03 31.92
C LYS A 28 -19.19 -3.65 30.46
N PRO A 29 -18.89 -4.61 29.57
CA PRO A 29 -18.58 -4.33 28.16
C PRO A 29 -19.64 -3.50 27.42
N LYS A 30 -20.91 -3.65 27.76
CA LYS A 30 -22.02 -2.86 27.17
C LYS A 30 -21.96 -1.36 27.49
N ALA A 31 -21.23 -0.98 28.54
CA ALA A 31 -21.05 0.41 28.96
C ALA A 31 -19.77 1.05 28.39
N LEU A 32 -19.09 0.37 27.47
CA LEU A 32 -17.84 0.80 26.84
C LEU A 32 -18.10 1.25 25.38
N SER A 33 -17.34 2.25 24.92
CA SER A 33 -17.29 2.62 23.50
C SER A 33 -16.67 1.52 22.64
N GLY A 34 -16.78 1.63 21.30
CA GLY A 34 -16.18 0.66 20.37
C GLY A 34 -14.69 0.47 20.62
N GLY A 35 -13.90 1.56 20.67
CA GLY A 35 -12.46 1.49 20.92
C GLY A 35 -12.09 0.99 22.32
N GLN A 36 -12.90 1.32 23.33
CA GLN A 36 -12.69 0.78 24.70
C GLN A 36 -12.92 -0.74 24.73
N ARG A 37 -13.96 -1.22 24.06
CA ARG A 37 -14.19 -2.67 23.90
C ARG A 37 -13.05 -3.36 23.18
N GLN A 38 -12.52 -2.72 22.13
CA GLN A 38 -11.38 -3.26 21.39
C GLN A 38 -10.12 -3.36 22.27
N ARG A 39 -9.79 -2.32 23.04
CA ARG A 39 -8.69 -2.37 24.00
C ARG A 39 -8.88 -3.47 25.06
N VAL A 40 -10.09 -3.68 25.54
CA VAL A 40 -10.40 -4.77 26.47
C VAL A 40 -10.19 -6.14 25.80
N ALA A 41 -10.59 -6.31 24.53
CA ALA A 41 -10.37 -7.55 23.79
C ALA A 41 -8.87 -7.86 23.63
N ILE A 42 -8.07 -6.84 23.28
CA ILE A 42 -6.60 -6.94 23.21
C ILE A 42 -6.03 -7.27 24.60
N GLY A 43 -6.49 -6.59 25.68
CA GLY A 43 -6.06 -6.83 27.06
C GLY A 43 -6.30 -8.26 27.52
N ARG A 44 -7.42 -8.85 27.15
CA ARG A 44 -7.71 -10.28 27.41
C ARG A 44 -6.69 -11.23 26.78
N ALA A 45 -6.16 -10.88 25.62
CA ALA A 45 -5.14 -11.68 24.96
C ALA A 45 -3.77 -11.50 25.65
N ILE A 46 -3.41 -10.25 25.97
CA ILE A 46 -2.10 -9.89 26.55
C ILE A 46 -1.93 -10.41 27.97
N VAL A 47 -2.97 -10.40 28.80
CA VAL A 47 -2.91 -10.84 30.20
C VAL A 47 -2.41 -12.28 30.36
N ARG A 48 -2.45 -13.07 29.30
CA ARG A 48 -1.94 -14.45 29.24
C ARG A 48 -0.45 -14.53 28.93
N GLU A 49 0.21 -13.38 28.65
CA GLU A 49 1.61 -13.32 28.22
C GLU A 49 1.93 -14.28 27.06
N PRO A 50 1.18 -14.19 25.94
CA PRO A 50 1.35 -15.12 24.83
C PRO A 50 2.69 -14.90 24.13
N LYS A 51 3.32 -15.96 23.62
CA LYS A 51 4.50 -15.85 22.74
C LYS A 51 4.16 -15.28 21.37
N VAL A 52 2.92 -15.50 20.91
CA VAL A 52 2.38 -14.98 19.66
C VAL A 52 0.99 -14.42 19.93
N LEU A 53 0.75 -13.17 19.53
CA LEU A 53 -0.54 -12.51 19.59
C LEU A 53 -1.19 -12.54 18.22
N LEU A 54 -2.31 -13.26 18.10
CA LEU A 54 -3.07 -13.37 16.86
C LEU A 54 -4.19 -12.34 16.85
N MET A 55 -4.24 -11.52 15.81
CA MET A 55 -5.27 -10.51 15.57
C MET A 55 -5.88 -10.74 14.19
N ASP A 56 -7.17 -11.02 14.17
CA ASP A 56 -7.94 -11.23 12.94
C ASP A 56 -8.88 -10.03 12.73
N GLU A 57 -8.57 -9.20 11.74
CA GLU A 57 -9.27 -7.98 11.37
C GLU A 57 -9.70 -7.10 12.55
N PRO A 58 -8.81 -6.75 13.49
CA PRO A 58 -9.24 -6.16 14.76
C PRO A 58 -9.84 -4.75 14.62
N LEU A 59 -9.63 -4.05 13.49
CA LEU A 59 -10.10 -2.68 13.27
C LEU A 59 -11.24 -2.57 12.25
N SER A 60 -11.71 -3.67 11.65
CA SER A 60 -12.70 -3.68 10.57
C SER A 60 -14.04 -3.03 10.96
N ASN A 61 -14.47 -3.18 12.21
CA ASN A 61 -15.76 -2.69 12.70
C ASN A 61 -15.70 -1.28 13.31
N LEU A 62 -14.65 -0.53 13.10
CA LEU A 62 -14.47 0.81 13.64
C LEU A 62 -14.68 1.88 12.56
N ASP A 63 -15.24 3.03 12.96
CA ASP A 63 -15.28 4.21 12.11
C ASP A 63 -13.86 4.74 11.79
N ALA A 64 -13.71 5.54 10.74
CA ALA A 64 -12.41 6.00 10.25
C ALA A 64 -11.59 6.75 11.30
N LYS A 65 -12.23 7.61 12.12
CA LYS A 65 -11.54 8.38 13.16
C LYS A 65 -11.02 7.47 14.26
N LEU A 66 -11.85 6.55 14.73
CA LEU A 66 -11.49 5.60 15.77
C LEU A 66 -10.45 4.58 15.26
N ARG A 67 -10.55 4.15 14.01
CA ARG A 67 -9.57 3.28 13.36
C ARG A 67 -8.18 3.91 13.36
N ASN A 68 -8.06 5.19 12.95
CA ASN A 68 -6.79 5.92 12.97
C ASN A 68 -6.21 6.04 14.38
N GLN A 69 -7.04 6.31 15.39
CA GLN A 69 -6.60 6.33 16.79
C GLN A 69 -6.09 4.96 17.24
N MET A 70 -6.84 3.90 16.94
CA MET A 70 -6.47 2.53 17.32
C MET A 70 -5.21 2.03 16.60
N ARG A 71 -4.96 2.45 15.35
CA ARG A 71 -3.68 2.18 14.67
C ARG A 71 -2.51 2.70 15.48
N ALA A 72 -2.54 3.96 15.88
CA ALA A 72 -1.48 4.55 16.70
C ALA A 72 -1.29 3.80 18.04
N GLU A 73 -2.38 3.37 18.66
CA GLU A 73 -2.33 2.60 19.91
C GLU A 73 -1.71 1.20 19.74
N ILE A 74 -2.03 0.51 18.65
CA ILE A 74 -1.44 -0.82 18.33
C ILE A 74 0.06 -0.68 18.09
N ILE A 75 0.52 0.37 17.40
CA ILE A 75 1.96 0.64 17.20
C ILE A 75 2.66 0.84 18.55
N LYS A 76 2.11 1.68 19.42
CA LYS A 76 2.65 1.91 20.77
C LYS A 76 2.65 0.62 21.60
N LEU A 77 1.60 -0.17 21.50
CA LEU A 77 1.48 -1.45 22.18
C LEU A 77 2.57 -2.42 21.73
N ARG A 78 2.78 -2.55 20.42
CA ARG A 78 3.83 -3.40 19.86
C ARG A 78 5.22 -3.02 20.38
N GLN A 79 5.51 -1.72 20.56
CA GLN A 79 6.78 -1.26 21.14
C GLN A 79 6.94 -1.60 22.62
N LYS A 80 5.83 -1.71 23.35
CA LYS A 80 5.83 -2.01 24.81
C LYS A 80 5.90 -3.50 25.11
N ILE A 81 5.37 -4.33 24.20
CA ILE A 81 5.25 -5.78 24.43
C ILE A 81 6.26 -6.51 23.54
N ASN A 82 7.14 -7.26 24.15
CA ASN A 82 8.10 -8.11 23.42
C ASN A 82 7.44 -9.44 23.01
N THR A 83 6.49 -9.38 22.06
CA THR A 83 5.68 -10.52 21.61
C THR A 83 5.59 -10.47 20.09
N THR A 84 5.62 -11.61 19.43
CA THR A 84 5.35 -11.70 17.99
C THR A 84 3.88 -11.44 17.72
N PHE A 85 3.58 -10.51 16.82
CA PHE A 85 2.23 -10.20 16.36
C PHE A 85 1.99 -10.89 15.02
N MET A 86 0.89 -11.62 14.90
CA MET A 86 0.34 -12.05 13.63
C MET A 86 -0.97 -11.32 13.43
N TYR A 87 -1.00 -10.46 12.40
CA TYR A 87 -2.10 -9.52 12.15
C TYR A 87 -2.70 -9.81 10.77
N VAL A 88 -3.97 -10.17 10.74
CA VAL A 88 -4.71 -10.37 9.49
C VAL A 88 -5.57 -9.14 9.23
N THR A 89 -5.49 -8.61 8.02
CA THR A 89 -6.28 -7.45 7.58
C THR A 89 -6.47 -7.48 6.06
N HIS A 90 -7.55 -6.87 5.60
CA HIS A 90 -7.75 -6.53 4.20
C HIS A 90 -7.39 -5.06 3.91
N ASP A 91 -7.08 -4.27 4.94
CA ASP A 91 -6.64 -2.87 4.82
C ASP A 91 -5.12 -2.81 4.62
N GLN A 92 -4.69 -2.49 3.40
CA GLN A 92 -3.27 -2.40 3.06
C GLN A 92 -2.53 -1.31 3.86
N THR A 93 -3.22 -0.22 4.27
CA THR A 93 -2.60 0.82 5.11
C THR A 93 -2.23 0.25 6.48
N GLU A 94 -3.07 -0.62 7.05
CA GLU A 94 -2.76 -1.34 8.29
C GLU A 94 -1.55 -2.25 8.11
N ALA A 95 -1.57 -3.08 7.05
CA ALA A 95 -0.46 -4.00 6.76
C ALA A 95 0.86 -3.26 6.58
N MET A 96 0.89 -2.20 5.77
CA MET A 96 2.07 -1.37 5.51
C MET A 96 2.60 -0.64 6.76
N THR A 97 1.69 -0.29 7.71
CA THR A 97 2.05 0.46 8.91
C THR A 97 2.51 -0.45 10.06
N PHE A 98 1.89 -1.63 10.20
CA PHE A 98 2.16 -2.52 11.33
C PHE A 98 3.21 -3.58 11.04
N GLY A 99 3.32 -4.04 9.78
CA GLY A 99 4.13 -5.18 9.43
C GLY A 99 5.63 -4.86 9.35
N ASP A 100 6.48 -5.64 10.04
CA ASP A 100 7.90 -5.76 9.68
C ASP A 100 8.04 -6.64 8.45
N ARG A 101 7.12 -7.60 8.31
CA ARG A 101 6.95 -8.50 7.19
C ARG A 101 5.48 -8.64 6.84
N ILE A 102 5.15 -8.51 5.58
CA ILE A 102 3.81 -8.70 5.04
C ILE A 102 3.80 -9.96 4.18
N VAL A 103 2.72 -10.72 4.27
CA VAL A 103 2.44 -11.87 3.39
C VAL A 103 1.18 -11.55 2.62
N ILE A 104 1.29 -11.42 1.31
CA ILE A 104 0.16 -11.22 0.40
C ILE A 104 -0.33 -12.57 -0.08
N MET A 105 -1.63 -12.82 0.08
CA MET A 105 -2.28 -14.07 -0.31
C MET A 105 -3.41 -13.81 -1.31
N LYS A 106 -3.56 -14.73 -2.25
CA LYS A 106 -4.69 -14.79 -3.18
C LYS A 106 -5.12 -16.25 -3.34
N ASP A 107 -6.39 -16.51 -3.18
CA ASP A 107 -6.98 -17.86 -3.37
C ASP A 107 -6.27 -18.95 -2.56
N GLY A 108 -5.85 -18.63 -1.32
CA GLY A 108 -5.13 -19.55 -0.43
C GLY A 108 -3.64 -19.72 -0.74
N VAL A 109 -3.11 -19.04 -1.77
CA VAL A 109 -1.70 -19.14 -2.20
C VAL A 109 -0.97 -17.84 -1.87
N ILE A 110 0.24 -17.98 -1.32
CA ILE A 110 1.13 -16.84 -1.07
C ILE A 110 1.64 -16.30 -2.41
N GLN A 111 1.38 -15.03 -2.68
CA GLN A 111 1.84 -14.32 -3.87
C GLN A 111 3.22 -13.71 -3.68
N GLN A 112 3.44 -13.11 -2.51
CA GLN A 112 4.74 -12.53 -2.13
C GLN A 112 4.81 -12.36 -0.61
N SER A 113 6.02 -12.44 -0.07
CA SER A 113 6.32 -12.12 1.32
C SER A 113 7.57 -11.27 1.39
N GLY A 114 7.53 -10.15 2.10
CA GLY A 114 8.66 -9.22 2.23
C GLY A 114 8.36 -8.10 3.22
N THR A 115 9.29 -7.16 3.34
CA THR A 115 9.04 -5.91 4.05
C THR A 115 8.03 -5.05 3.29
N PRO A 116 7.35 -4.09 3.95
CA PRO A 116 6.45 -3.17 3.27
C PRO A 116 7.08 -2.50 2.04
N GLN A 117 8.31 -2.02 2.17
CA GLN A 117 9.03 -1.35 1.10
C GLN A 117 9.35 -2.29 -0.07
N GLU A 118 9.80 -3.53 0.20
CA GLU A 118 10.06 -4.52 -0.86
C GLU A 118 8.82 -4.85 -1.67
N LEU A 119 7.65 -4.98 -1.00
CA LEU A 119 6.38 -5.26 -1.69
C LEU A 119 5.91 -4.08 -2.56
N PHE A 120 6.20 -2.86 -2.12
CA PHE A 120 5.87 -1.64 -2.84
C PHE A 120 6.79 -1.43 -4.03
N ASP A 121 8.12 -1.52 -3.84
CA ASP A 121 9.12 -1.21 -4.85
C ASP A 121 9.36 -2.36 -5.82
N HIS A 122 9.18 -3.61 -5.37
CA HIS A 122 9.50 -4.81 -6.13
C HIS A 122 8.35 -5.83 -6.09
N PRO A 123 7.17 -5.51 -6.65
CA PRO A 123 6.06 -6.45 -6.70
C PRO A 123 6.39 -7.63 -7.62
N ALA A 124 6.18 -8.85 -7.14
CA ALA A 124 6.51 -10.07 -7.87
C ALA A 124 5.60 -10.32 -9.09
N ASN A 125 4.38 -9.81 -9.06
CA ASN A 125 3.39 -10.00 -10.12
C ASN A 125 2.35 -8.86 -10.16
N LEU A 126 1.52 -8.85 -11.20
CA LEU A 126 0.44 -7.87 -11.40
C LEU A 126 -0.52 -7.80 -10.22
N PHE A 127 -0.82 -8.94 -9.58
CA PHE A 127 -1.73 -8.95 -8.45
C PHE A 127 -1.15 -8.15 -7.26
N VAL A 128 0.11 -8.42 -6.90
CA VAL A 128 0.79 -7.68 -5.82
C VAL A 128 0.91 -6.21 -6.17
N ALA A 129 1.31 -5.88 -7.40
CA ALA A 129 1.46 -4.51 -7.88
C ALA A 129 0.15 -3.71 -7.80
N GLY A 130 -0.97 -4.32 -8.19
CA GLY A 130 -2.29 -3.69 -8.12
C GLY A 130 -2.90 -3.70 -6.72
N PHE A 131 -2.49 -4.65 -5.85
CA PHE A 131 -3.01 -4.73 -4.50
C PHE A 131 -2.33 -3.74 -3.54
N ILE A 132 -1.04 -3.46 -3.71
CA ILE A 132 -0.26 -2.55 -2.86
C ILE A 132 -0.17 -1.16 -3.48
N GLY A 133 -0.64 -0.16 -2.74
CA GLY A 133 -0.67 1.25 -3.13
C GLY A 133 -2.10 1.82 -3.21
N VAL A 134 -2.31 3.07 -2.74
CA VAL A 134 -3.58 3.79 -2.79
C VAL A 134 -3.31 5.18 -3.36
N PRO A 135 -3.80 5.46 -4.57
CA PRO A 135 -4.47 4.57 -5.54
C PRO A 135 -3.58 3.40 -6.02
N GLN A 136 -4.21 2.39 -6.61
CA GLN A 136 -3.47 1.26 -7.17
C GLN A 136 -2.61 1.66 -8.38
N MET A 137 -1.62 0.83 -8.71
CA MET A 137 -0.74 1.00 -9.86
C MET A 137 -1.55 1.06 -11.18
N ASN A 138 -1.17 1.98 -12.07
CA ASN A 138 -1.70 2.02 -13.43
C ASN A 138 -1.08 0.92 -14.28
N PHE A 139 -1.87 0.29 -15.15
CA PHE A 139 -1.41 -0.75 -16.04
C PHE A 139 -1.73 -0.40 -17.49
N PHE A 140 -0.72 -0.47 -18.36
CA PHE A 140 -0.82 -0.19 -19.78
C PHE A 140 -0.30 -1.35 -20.61
N ASP A 141 -0.93 -1.60 -21.76
CA ASP A 141 -0.38 -2.52 -22.75
C ASP A 141 0.80 -1.85 -23.43
N ALA A 142 1.96 -2.50 -23.46
CA ALA A 142 3.20 -1.95 -23.97
C ALA A 142 4.07 -3.05 -24.60
N GLU A 143 5.17 -2.65 -25.20
CA GLU A 143 6.18 -3.57 -25.73
C GLU A 143 7.51 -3.33 -25.04
N LEU A 144 8.15 -4.39 -24.59
CA LEU A 144 9.56 -4.38 -24.20
C LEU A 144 10.39 -4.54 -25.47
N VAL A 145 11.17 -3.52 -25.79
CA VAL A 145 12.04 -3.51 -26.98
C VAL A 145 13.51 -3.49 -26.57
N LYS A 146 14.36 -3.96 -27.46
CA LYS A 146 15.82 -3.90 -27.28
C LYS A 146 16.44 -3.13 -28.42
N LYS A 147 17.03 -1.97 -28.13
CA LYS A 147 17.62 -1.05 -29.10
C LYS A 147 19.02 -0.65 -28.62
N ASP A 148 19.99 -0.74 -29.50
CA ASP A 148 21.39 -0.43 -29.20
C ASP A 148 21.91 -1.15 -27.94
N GLY A 149 21.44 -2.39 -27.71
CA GLY A 149 21.80 -3.19 -26.54
C GLY A 149 21.10 -2.81 -25.24
N LYS A 150 20.17 -1.83 -25.25
CA LYS A 150 19.41 -1.39 -24.08
C LYS A 150 17.94 -1.78 -24.20
N TYR A 151 17.33 -2.13 -23.07
CA TYR A 151 15.88 -2.34 -22.97
C TYR A 151 15.17 -1.00 -22.81
N ALA A 152 14.09 -0.85 -23.55
CA ALA A 152 13.16 0.27 -23.43
C ALA A 152 11.72 -0.25 -23.45
N VAL A 153 10.81 0.52 -22.91
CA VAL A 153 9.35 0.28 -23.01
C VAL A 153 8.81 1.21 -24.07
N ALA A 154 8.17 0.64 -25.08
CA ALA A 154 7.50 1.37 -26.14
C ALA A 154 5.98 1.32 -25.94
N LEU A 155 5.33 2.49 -25.88
CA LEU A 155 3.87 2.63 -25.82
C LEU A 155 3.44 4.01 -26.31
N GLY A 156 2.29 4.09 -26.98
CA GLY A 156 1.67 5.36 -27.38
C GLY A 156 2.56 6.29 -28.21
N GLY A 157 3.54 5.73 -28.92
CA GLY A 157 4.49 6.49 -29.76
C GLY A 157 5.69 7.05 -28.99
N ILE A 158 5.86 6.76 -27.71
CA ILE A 158 7.04 7.09 -26.91
C ILE A 158 7.88 5.85 -26.61
N GLU A 159 9.18 6.04 -26.37
CA GLU A 159 10.09 4.99 -25.88
C GLU A 159 10.76 5.47 -24.60
N VAL A 160 10.59 4.71 -23.50
CA VAL A 160 11.21 5.01 -22.21
C VAL A 160 12.31 3.99 -21.94
N VAL A 161 13.56 4.44 -21.92
CA VAL A 161 14.72 3.58 -21.62
C VAL A 161 14.70 3.23 -20.15
N LEU A 162 14.81 1.93 -19.82
CA LEU A 162 14.83 1.43 -18.45
C LEU A 162 16.13 1.82 -17.75
N SER A 163 16.08 1.96 -16.41
CA SER A 163 17.27 2.28 -15.59
C SER A 163 18.34 1.19 -15.66
N GLU A 164 19.57 1.52 -15.33
CA GLU A 164 20.71 0.60 -15.39
C GLU A 164 20.49 -0.67 -14.54
N ASP A 165 19.91 -0.54 -13.35
CA ASP A 165 19.59 -1.69 -12.50
C ASP A 165 18.60 -2.65 -13.16
N LYS A 166 17.55 -2.11 -13.82
CA LYS A 166 16.58 -2.91 -14.56
C LYS A 166 17.20 -3.54 -15.79
N GLN A 167 18.05 -2.81 -16.49
CA GLN A 167 18.84 -3.36 -17.61
C GLN A 167 19.63 -4.58 -17.16
N ALA A 168 20.37 -4.46 -16.05
CA ALA A 168 21.19 -5.56 -15.52
C ALA A 168 20.34 -6.79 -15.16
N LYS A 169 19.21 -6.60 -14.52
CA LYS A 169 18.28 -7.70 -14.15
C LYS A 169 17.72 -8.40 -15.39
N LEU A 170 17.25 -7.66 -16.38
CA LEU A 170 16.69 -8.22 -17.61
C LEU A 170 17.74 -8.95 -18.44
N VAL A 171 18.98 -8.40 -18.52
CA VAL A 171 20.11 -9.06 -19.19
C VAL A 171 20.48 -10.37 -18.48
N ALA A 172 20.60 -10.34 -17.14
CA ALA A 172 20.96 -11.51 -16.35
C ALA A 172 19.97 -12.67 -16.52
N LYS A 173 18.69 -12.36 -16.78
CA LYS A 173 17.63 -13.33 -17.03
C LYS A 173 17.46 -13.69 -18.51
N GLY A 174 18.22 -13.06 -19.41
CA GLY A 174 18.10 -13.30 -20.84
C GLY A 174 16.70 -12.96 -21.40
N VAL A 175 16.06 -11.91 -20.87
CA VAL A 175 14.72 -11.51 -21.31
C VAL A 175 14.78 -11.04 -22.76
N GLU A 176 13.86 -11.59 -23.60
CA GLU A 176 13.71 -11.17 -24.99
C GLU A 176 12.65 -10.06 -25.12
N ALA A 177 12.72 -9.34 -26.26
CA ALA A 177 11.70 -8.37 -26.64
C ALA A 177 10.33 -9.04 -26.77
N GLN A 178 9.31 -8.48 -26.14
CA GLN A 178 7.97 -9.09 -26.06
C GLN A 178 6.90 -8.06 -25.71
N ALA A 179 5.64 -8.42 -25.96
CA ALA A 179 4.50 -7.69 -25.41
C ALA A 179 4.49 -7.84 -23.87
N ILE A 180 4.24 -6.75 -23.17
CA ILE A 180 4.24 -6.66 -21.71
C ILE A 180 3.03 -5.90 -21.21
N THR A 181 2.75 -6.05 -19.92
CA THR A 181 1.99 -5.07 -19.17
C THR A 181 2.97 -4.14 -18.44
N LEU A 182 2.90 -2.87 -18.75
CA LEU A 182 3.65 -1.82 -18.06
C LEU A 182 2.88 -1.38 -16.83
N GLY A 183 3.51 -1.39 -15.65
CA GLY A 183 2.98 -0.85 -14.41
C GLY A 183 3.67 0.47 -14.05
N VAL A 184 2.89 1.52 -13.75
CA VAL A 184 3.42 2.80 -13.25
C VAL A 184 2.54 3.29 -12.09
N ARG A 185 3.17 3.62 -10.95
CA ARG A 185 2.41 4.13 -9.82
C ARG A 185 1.92 5.56 -10.07
N PRO A 186 0.71 5.91 -9.58
CA PRO A 186 0.13 7.24 -9.74
C PRO A 186 1.03 8.39 -9.32
N GLU A 187 1.79 8.21 -8.23
CA GLU A 187 2.72 9.18 -7.65
C GLU A 187 4.05 9.31 -8.44
N HIS A 188 4.35 8.36 -9.32
CA HIS A 188 5.56 8.36 -10.16
C HIS A 188 5.30 8.87 -11.58
N ILE A 189 4.17 9.53 -11.79
CA ILE A 189 3.80 10.16 -13.05
C ILE A 189 3.93 11.68 -12.90
N PHE A 190 4.57 12.31 -13.88
CA PHE A 190 4.90 13.74 -13.85
C PHE A 190 4.27 14.48 -15.03
N LEU A 191 3.80 15.72 -14.80
CA LEU A 191 3.27 16.61 -15.85
C LEU A 191 4.38 17.37 -16.60
N LYS A 192 5.56 16.77 -16.72
CA LYS A 192 6.75 17.33 -17.37
C LYS A 192 7.57 16.20 -17.99
N GLY A 193 8.40 16.50 -18.96
CA GLY A 193 9.29 15.53 -19.62
C GLY A 193 9.39 15.80 -21.10
N GLU A 194 10.35 15.13 -21.76
CA GLU A 194 10.56 15.26 -23.20
C GLU A 194 9.64 14.34 -24.01
N GLN A 195 9.43 13.12 -23.51
CA GLN A 195 8.52 12.15 -24.13
C GLN A 195 7.28 12.00 -23.25
N MET A 196 6.15 12.44 -23.77
CA MET A 196 4.91 12.51 -23.01
C MET A 196 3.80 11.72 -23.67
N LEU A 197 3.12 10.92 -22.88
CA LEU A 197 1.81 10.37 -23.20
C LEU A 197 0.74 11.41 -22.99
N LYS A 198 -0.40 11.22 -23.63
CA LYS A 198 -1.57 12.06 -23.47
C LYS A 198 -2.76 11.23 -23.02
N GLY A 199 -3.57 11.82 -22.18
CA GLY A 199 -4.82 11.24 -21.73
C GLY A 199 -5.87 12.31 -21.56
N THR A 200 -7.12 11.91 -21.58
CA THR A 200 -8.29 12.79 -21.37
C THR A 200 -8.74 12.69 -19.92
N VAL A 201 -8.97 13.81 -19.28
CA VAL A 201 -9.45 13.87 -17.88
C VAL A 201 -10.92 13.48 -17.83
N ASP A 202 -11.23 12.45 -17.05
CA ASP A 202 -12.60 12.02 -16.73
C ASP A 202 -13.08 12.63 -15.42
N VAL A 203 -12.27 12.60 -14.37
CA VAL A 203 -12.59 13.17 -13.06
C VAL A 203 -11.35 13.80 -12.45
N SER A 204 -11.53 14.94 -11.78
CA SER A 204 -10.50 15.60 -10.98
C SER A 204 -10.95 15.66 -9.53
N GLU A 205 -10.28 14.92 -8.66
CA GLU A 205 -10.57 14.89 -7.22
C GLU A 205 -9.56 15.75 -6.44
N MET A 206 -10.04 16.83 -5.83
CA MET A 206 -9.22 17.69 -4.99
C MET A 206 -9.06 17.08 -3.60
N MET A 207 -7.87 16.59 -3.28
CA MET A 207 -7.54 15.95 -2.00
C MET A 207 -6.82 16.90 -1.01
N GLY A 208 -6.87 18.21 -1.26
CA GLY A 208 -6.19 19.23 -0.45
C GLY A 208 -4.73 19.45 -0.88
N SER A 209 -3.80 18.61 -0.47
CA SER A 209 -2.38 18.70 -0.87
C SER A 209 -2.08 18.12 -2.25
N ALA A 210 -2.99 17.36 -2.82
CA ALA A 210 -2.86 16.73 -4.14
C ALA A 210 -4.18 16.78 -4.92
N VAL A 211 -4.09 16.62 -6.22
CA VAL A 211 -5.22 16.36 -7.11
C VAL A 211 -5.05 14.96 -7.67
N HIS A 212 -6.06 14.11 -7.53
CA HIS A 212 -6.11 12.82 -8.21
C HIS A 212 -6.85 13.02 -9.54
N LEU A 213 -6.13 12.84 -10.63
CA LEU A 213 -6.68 12.91 -11.98
C LEU A 213 -7.01 11.50 -12.45
N HIS A 214 -8.29 11.20 -12.58
CA HIS A 214 -8.77 10.01 -13.26
C HIS A 214 -8.83 10.34 -14.76
N MET A 215 -8.15 9.55 -15.56
CA MET A 215 -7.94 9.83 -16.97
C MET A 215 -8.15 8.58 -17.81
N ASN A 216 -8.62 8.77 -19.04
CA ASN A 216 -8.56 7.75 -20.07
C ASN A 216 -7.27 7.91 -20.88
N VAL A 217 -6.43 6.89 -20.87
CA VAL A 217 -5.15 6.84 -21.58
C VAL A 217 -5.13 5.60 -22.47
N MET A 218 -5.16 5.78 -23.79
CA MET A 218 -5.19 4.66 -24.75
C MET A 218 -6.29 3.63 -24.44
N SER A 219 -7.49 4.10 -24.10
CA SER A 219 -8.64 3.27 -23.71
C SER A 219 -8.47 2.48 -22.40
N LYS A 220 -7.52 2.87 -21.56
CA LYS A 220 -7.34 2.35 -20.20
C LYS A 220 -7.59 3.46 -19.18
N ASP A 221 -8.18 3.08 -18.06
CA ASP A 221 -8.33 3.99 -16.92
C ASP A 221 -6.97 4.14 -16.23
N ALA A 222 -6.60 5.37 -15.92
CA ALA A 222 -5.37 5.70 -15.21
C ALA A 222 -5.63 6.77 -14.16
N VAL A 223 -4.87 6.74 -13.08
CA VAL A 223 -4.88 7.77 -12.03
C VAL A 223 -3.51 8.42 -11.95
N ILE A 224 -3.47 9.75 -11.95
CA ILE A 224 -2.24 10.53 -11.77
C ILE A 224 -2.40 11.37 -10.51
N ILE A 225 -1.40 11.33 -9.62
CA ILE A 225 -1.36 12.20 -8.44
C ILE A 225 -0.49 13.42 -8.74
N VAL A 226 -1.11 14.58 -8.73
CA VAL A 226 -0.43 15.86 -8.94
C VAL A 226 -0.40 16.63 -7.63
N GLN A 227 0.79 16.94 -7.13
CA GLN A 227 0.92 17.74 -5.91
C GLN A 227 0.49 19.19 -6.18
N THR A 228 -0.36 19.77 -5.31
CA THR A 228 -0.86 21.14 -5.50
C THR A 228 0.26 22.19 -5.44
N ILE A 229 1.35 21.91 -4.74
CA ILE A 229 2.54 22.79 -4.68
C ILE A 229 3.25 22.90 -6.03
N ASP A 230 3.15 21.90 -6.90
CA ASP A 230 3.75 21.88 -8.23
C ASP A 230 2.87 22.59 -9.28
N LEU A 231 1.67 23.01 -8.89
CA LEU A 231 0.70 23.64 -9.77
C LEU A 231 0.77 25.17 -9.63
N GLN A 232 1.31 25.80 -10.67
CA GLN A 232 1.25 27.28 -10.81
C GLN A 232 -0.09 27.68 -11.41
N GLY A 233 -0.94 28.38 -10.64
CA GLY A 233 -2.22 28.92 -11.14
C GLY A 233 -3.46 28.11 -10.71
N SER A 234 -4.61 28.39 -11.34
CA SER A 234 -5.88 27.75 -10.97
C SER A 234 -5.92 26.29 -11.44
N VAL A 235 -5.88 25.39 -10.49
CA VAL A 235 -6.03 23.93 -10.70
C VAL A 235 -7.31 23.59 -11.47
N GLY A 236 -8.40 24.32 -11.19
CA GLY A 236 -9.74 24.02 -11.69
C GLY A 236 -9.93 24.15 -13.20
N GLU A 237 -9.13 24.96 -13.91
CA GLU A 237 -9.29 25.12 -15.36
C GLU A 237 -8.50 24.09 -16.16
N ARG A 238 -7.31 23.76 -15.70
CA ARG A 238 -6.39 22.85 -16.38
C ARG A 238 -6.90 21.41 -16.40
N PHE A 239 -7.56 20.96 -15.35
CA PHE A 239 -7.97 19.57 -15.15
C PHE A 239 -9.49 19.38 -15.21
N ARG A 240 -10.17 20.11 -16.10
CA ARG A 240 -11.61 19.92 -16.34
C ARG A 240 -11.86 18.64 -17.14
N TYR A 241 -13.03 18.06 -16.94
CA TYR A 241 -13.54 16.97 -17.75
C TYR A 241 -13.35 17.24 -19.25
N GLY A 242 -12.81 16.26 -19.96
CA GLY A 242 -12.56 16.33 -21.39
C GLY A 242 -11.27 17.04 -21.81
N ASN A 243 -10.54 17.68 -20.87
CA ASN A 243 -9.25 18.28 -21.19
C ASN A 243 -8.18 17.21 -21.42
N GLU A 244 -7.32 17.44 -22.41
CA GLU A 244 -6.14 16.61 -22.65
C GLU A 244 -5.01 17.04 -21.71
N VAL A 245 -4.42 16.09 -21.02
CA VAL A 245 -3.26 16.28 -20.14
C VAL A 245 -2.12 15.38 -20.61
N ALA A 246 -0.96 16.00 -20.81
CA ALA A 246 0.25 15.29 -21.16
C ALA A 246 1.07 14.98 -19.88
N PHE A 247 1.65 13.79 -19.82
CA PHE A 247 2.41 13.29 -18.68
C PHE A 247 3.54 12.36 -19.12
N SER A 248 4.51 12.14 -18.24
CA SER A 248 5.63 11.23 -18.45
C SER A 248 5.94 10.43 -17.19
N PHE A 249 6.79 9.43 -17.31
CA PHE A 249 7.35 8.65 -16.20
C PHE A 249 8.78 8.24 -16.55
N GLY A 250 9.59 7.97 -15.53
CA GLY A 250 10.97 7.53 -15.71
C GLY A 250 11.11 6.01 -15.84
N GLY A 251 12.18 5.56 -16.49
CA GLY A 251 12.46 4.14 -16.65
C GLY A 251 12.88 3.41 -15.36
N ASN A 252 13.17 4.15 -14.27
CA ASN A 252 13.41 3.63 -12.94
C ASN A 252 12.10 3.37 -12.16
N GLU A 253 11.02 4.04 -12.53
CA GLU A 253 9.75 4.09 -11.78
C GLU A 253 8.67 3.18 -12.35
N CYS A 254 8.90 2.60 -13.52
CA CYS A 254 7.97 1.68 -14.16
C CYS A 254 8.37 0.22 -13.91
N HIS A 255 7.39 -0.68 -13.95
CA HIS A 255 7.57 -2.13 -13.82
C HIS A 255 7.12 -2.84 -15.08
N VAL A 256 7.80 -3.93 -15.43
CA VAL A 256 7.50 -4.71 -16.64
C VAL A 256 7.03 -6.11 -16.27
N PHE A 257 5.81 -6.45 -16.68
CA PHE A 257 5.20 -7.76 -16.42
C PHE A 257 4.99 -8.51 -17.73
N ASP A 258 5.28 -9.80 -17.70
CA ASP A 258 5.03 -10.68 -18.85
C ASP A 258 3.53 -10.95 -19.06
N LYS A 259 3.21 -11.73 -20.08
CA LYS A 259 1.84 -12.16 -20.40
C LYS A 259 1.14 -12.95 -19.29
N ASP A 260 1.91 -13.61 -18.42
CA ASP A 260 1.42 -14.38 -17.28
C ASP A 260 1.29 -13.52 -16.01
N GLY A 261 1.60 -12.22 -16.12
CA GLY A 261 1.54 -11.25 -15.04
C GLY A 261 2.72 -11.32 -14.07
N LYS A 262 3.81 -12.01 -14.42
CA LYS A 262 5.01 -12.07 -13.60
C LYS A 262 5.91 -10.86 -13.88
N ASN A 263 6.49 -10.30 -12.85
CA ASN A 263 7.46 -9.22 -13.01
C ASN A 263 8.77 -9.76 -13.61
N LEU A 264 9.17 -9.26 -14.76
CA LEU A 264 10.38 -9.66 -15.46
C LEU A 264 11.67 -9.26 -14.72
N GLU A 265 11.58 -8.28 -13.82
CA GLU A 265 12.69 -7.78 -13.01
C GLU A 265 12.86 -8.55 -11.67
N PHE A 266 11.87 -9.37 -11.27
CA PHE A 266 11.78 -10.01 -9.95
C PHE A 266 12.60 -11.31 -9.85
#